data_11a5da33d8c713314a3fb0de9d254b02
#
_entry.id   11a5da33d8c713314a3fb0de9d254b02
#
_cell.length_a   1.000
_cell.length_b   1.000
_cell.length_c   1.000
_cell.angle_alpha   90.00
_cell.angle_beta   90.00
_cell.angle_gamma   90.00
#
_symmetry.space_group_name_H-M   'P 1'
#
loop_
_entity.id
_entity.type
_entity.pdbx_description
1 polymer ?
#
loop_
_entity_poly.entity_id
_entity_poly.type
_entity_poly.pdbx_seq_one_letter_code
_entity_poly.pdbx_strand_id
1 'polypeptide(L)'
;MRQGQIAIAITLGLAGLFAEYSIAQTADEQELEATMREHGNDTPVASPMTSYAPAQPVSGAAVVYHNVDGQDIQGWLARPDNATGELPAVIVIHEWWGLNDNVRRAAERIAGEGYVTLAVDLHRGKTAETPKDAMLMGRVLSENKDVALANLKDAIAYLKTADGVSGIGVIGWCQGGRWSMLTALTYPADIDATVVYYGRVTDDKAELEVLDMPVLGIFAGDDFIVPPKMVYRFAASMADLKKDLEFYMYRDASHAFSNPSGQDYNPEAAADAWKHTTAFLARNLQN
;
A
#
# COMPACT_ATOMS: atom_id res chain seq x y z
N MET A 1 -56.60 34.34 4.21
CA MET A 1 -55.67 34.53 5.33
C MET A 1 -54.95 33.25 5.63
N ARG A 2 -53.64 33.35 5.72
CA ARG A 2 -52.58 32.37 6.04
C ARG A 2 -52.10 31.48 4.90
N GLN A 3 -51.30 32.09 4.02
CA GLN A 3 -50.11 31.52 3.50
C GLN A 3 -48.96 31.70 4.51
N GLY A 4 -48.17 30.69 4.73
CA GLY A 4 -46.94 30.86 5.49
C GLY A 4 -46.43 29.57 6.11
N GLN A 5 -45.23 29.20 5.72
CA GLN A 5 -44.31 28.23 6.36
C GLN A 5 -44.32 26.79 5.87
N ILE A 6 -43.63 26.51 4.76
CA ILE A 6 -42.79 25.34 4.55
C ILE A 6 -41.68 25.74 3.59
N ALA A 7 -40.60 26.25 4.09
CA ALA A 7 -39.35 26.46 3.33
C ALA A 7 -38.17 26.80 4.25
N ILE A 8 -37.81 25.92 5.17
CA ILE A 8 -36.52 25.93 5.87
C ILE A 8 -36.28 24.53 6.42
N ALA A 9 -35.83 23.59 5.63
CA ALA A 9 -35.28 22.33 6.12
C ALA A 9 -34.39 21.55 5.13
N ILE A 10 -34.08 22.11 3.94
CA ILE A 10 -33.29 21.38 2.92
C ILE A 10 -31.88 21.96 2.75
N THR A 11 -31.59 23.12 3.30
CA THR A 11 -30.30 23.81 3.07
C THR A 11 -29.16 23.41 4.02
N LEU A 12 -29.44 22.75 5.14
CA LEU A 12 -28.40 22.35 6.10
C LEU A 12 -27.74 21.00 5.79
N GLY A 13 -28.43 20.11 5.12
CA GLY A 13 -27.88 18.78 4.77
C GLY A 13 -26.89 18.79 3.61
N LEU A 14 -27.11 19.67 2.63
CA LEU A 14 -26.22 19.80 1.46
C LEU A 14 -24.91 20.55 1.79
N ALA A 15 -24.95 21.52 2.70
CA ALA A 15 -23.75 22.25 3.11
C ALA A 15 -22.79 21.38 3.94
N GLY A 16 -23.29 20.43 4.72
CA GLY A 16 -22.47 19.48 5.49
C GLY A 16 -21.75 18.49 4.57
N LEU A 17 -22.46 17.91 3.61
CA LEU A 17 -21.86 16.97 2.65
C LEU A 17 -20.80 17.62 1.75
N PHE A 18 -21.00 18.86 1.34
CA PHE A 18 -20.00 19.58 0.57
C PHE A 18 -18.78 20.00 1.39
N ALA A 19 -18.94 20.27 2.69
CA ALA A 19 -17.83 20.59 3.57
C ALA A 19 -16.96 19.36 3.88
N GLU A 20 -17.54 18.20 4.11
CA GLU A 20 -16.82 16.94 4.32
C GLU A 20 -16.09 16.47 3.05
N TYR A 21 -16.71 16.58 1.89
CA TYR A 21 -16.08 16.27 0.62
C TYR A 21 -14.92 17.24 0.31
N SER A 22 -15.09 18.53 0.58
CA SER A 22 -14.03 19.54 0.41
C SER A 22 -12.85 19.33 1.36
N ILE A 23 -13.09 18.89 2.61
CA ILE A 23 -12.01 18.61 3.59
C ILE A 23 -11.22 17.35 3.20
N ALA A 24 -11.88 16.29 2.73
CA ALA A 24 -11.22 15.09 2.28
C ALA A 24 -10.34 15.35 1.02
N GLN A 25 -10.86 16.12 0.07
CA GLN A 25 -10.14 16.50 -1.15
C GLN A 25 -8.91 17.36 -0.84
N THR A 26 -9.02 18.31 0.10
CA THR A 26 -7.87 19.12 0.55
C THR A 26 -6.80 18.31 1.28
N ALA A 27 -7.15 17.23 1.97
CA ALA A 27 -6.17 16.37 2.65
C ALA A 27 -5.33 15.57 1.64
N ASP A 28 -5.96 15.02 0.61
CA ASP A 28 -5.25 14.29 -0.47
C ASP A 28 -4.41 15.23 -1.34
N GLU A 29 -4.87 16.46 -1.60
CA GLU A 29 -4.09 17.48 -2.29
C GLU A 29 -2.88 17.93 -1.47
N GLN A 30 -3.01 18.13 -0.16
CA GLN A 30 -1.90 18.46 0.72
C GLN A 30 -0.85 17.34 0.78
N GLU A 31 -1.27 16.08 0.78
CA GLU A 31 -0.36 14.93 0.71
C GLU A 31 0.43 14.93 -0.60
N LEU A 32 -0.24 15.13 -1.73
CA LEU A 32 0.41 15.17 -3.05
C LEU A 32 1.37 16.36 -3.17
N GLU A 33 1.02 17.53 -2.63
CA GLU A 33 1.92 18.70 -2.59
C GLU A 33 3.13 18.46 -1.69
N ALA A 34 2.94 17.83 -0.53
CA ALA A 34 4.04 17.47 0.37
C ALA A 34 4.99 16.47 -0.31
N THR A 35 4.43 15.45 -0.97
CA THR A 35 5.20 14.47 -1.75
C THR A 35 6.00 15.14 -2.86
N MET A 36 5.41 16.07 -3.61
CA MET A 36 6.13 16.82 -4.66
C MET A 36 7.25 17.69 -4.10
N ARG A 37 7.08 18.27 -2.91
CA ARG A 37 8.11 19.07 -2.29
C ARG A 37 9.31 18.24 -1.87
N GLU A 38 9.09 17.04 -1.34
CA GLU A 38 10.15 16.13 -0.88
C GLU A 38 10.79 15.37 -2.03
N HIS A 39 9.98 14.82 -2.94
CA HIS A 39 10.40 13.88 -3.97
C HIS A 39 10.37 14.45 -5.39
N GLY A 40 10.24 15.79 -5.53
CA GLY A 40 10.15 16.46 -6.83
C GLY A 40 11.40 16.31 -7.73
N ASN A 41 12.51 15.85 -7.17
CA ASN A 41 13.75 15.57 -7.89
C ASN A 41 14.09 14.08 -7.98
N ASP A 42 13.24 13.20 -7.43
CA ASP A 42 13.45 11.77 -7.51
C ASP A 42 13.29 11.26 -8.95
N THR A 43 13.91 10.15 -9.24
CA THR A 43 13.78 9.46 -10.51
C THR A 43 13.35 8.01 -10.30
N PRO A 44 12.51 7.45 -11.18
CA PRO A 44 12.09 6.06 -11.09
C PRO A 44 13.15 5.05 -11.58
N VAL A 45 14.38 5.49 -11.76
CA VAL A 45 15.45 4.67 -12.30
C VAL A 45 15.86 3.61 -11.27
N ALA A 46 15.92 2.35 -11.72
CA ALA A 46 16.38 1.24 -10.89
C ALA A 46 17.83 1.52 -10.40
N SER A 47 17.99 1.55 -9.08
CA SER A 47 19.31 1.65 -8.47
C SER A 47 20.06 0.31 -8.61
N PRO A 48 21.41 0.33 -8.72
CA PRO A 48 22.22 -0.89 -8.58
C PRO A 48 21.94 -1.67 -7.29
N MET A 49 21.44 -0.98 -6.24
CA MET A 49 21.05 -1.59 -4.98
C MET A 49 19.74 -2.43 -5.07
N THR A 50 18.96 -2.32 -6.14
CA THR A 50 17.83 -3.23 -6.42
C THR A 50 18.28 -4.62 -6.85
N SER A 51 19.58 -4.82 -7.01
CA SER A 51 20.21 -6.11 -7.34
C SER A 51 20.37 -7.07 -6.14
N TYR A 52 19.59 -6.89 -5.06
CA TYR A 52 19.51 -7.92 -4.04
C TYR A 52 18.92 -9.19 -4.67
N ALA A 53 19.78 -10.19 -4.84
CA ALA A 53 19.30 -11.48 -5.30
C ALA A 53 18.26 -12.03 -4.31
N PRO A 54 17.18 -12.66 -4.79
CA PRO A 54 16.30 -13.45 -3.94
C PRO A 54 17.09 -14.51 -3.15
N ALA A 55 16.63 -14.85 -1.96
CA ALA A 55 17.31 -15.83 -1.07
C ALA A 55 17.40 -17.24 -1.70
N GLN A 56 16.55 -17.53 -2.69
CA GLN A 56 16.55 -18.74 -3.50
C GLN A 56 16.14 -18.40 -4.95
N PRO A 57 16.38 -19.29 -5.93
CA PRO A 57 15.93 -19.08 -7.31
C PRO A 57 14.43 -18.86 -7.39
N VAL A 58 14.00 -17.87 -8.16
CA VAL A 58 12.59 -17.52 -8.39
C VAL A 58 12.34 -17.26 -9.87
N SER A 59 11.16 -17.61 -10.33
CA SER A 59 10.63 -17.23 -11.63
C SER A 59 9.57 -16.16 -11.49
N GLY A 60 9.66 -15.12 -12.34
CA GLY A 60 8.68 -14.06 -12.44
C GLY A 60 8.11 -13.94 -13.85
N ALA A 61 6.82 -13.63 -13.97
CA ALA A 61 6.13 -13.44 -15.24
C ALA A 61 5.00 -12.42 -15.11
N ALA A 62 4.71 -11.72 -16.22
CA ALA A 62 3.52 -10.91 -16.31
C ALA A 62 2.28 -11.80 -16.42
N VAL A 63 1.24 -11.50 -15.65
CA VAL A 63 -0.05 -12.23 -15.66
C VAL A 63 -1.21 -11.25 -15.71
N VAL A 64 -2.26 -11.59 -16.44
CA VAL A 64 -3.52 -10.85 -16.40
C VAL A 64 -4.30 -11.32 -15.17
N TYR A 65 -4.59 -10.41 -14.26
CA TYR A 65 -5.34 -10.70 -13.03
C TYR A 65 -6.61 -9.86 -12.86
N HIS A 66 -6.75 -8.79 -13.61
CA HIS A 66 -7.88 -7.85 -13.52
C HIS A 66 -8.27 -7.38 -14.93
N ASN A 67 -9.53 -6.98 -15.10
CA ASN A 67 -10.01 -6.32 -16.32
C ASN A 67 -10.87 -5.12 -15.91
N VAL A 68 -10.59 -3.97 -16.47
CA VAL A 68 -11.36 -2.76 -16.23
C VAL A 68 -11.74 -2.12 -17.57
N ASP A 69 -13.02 -1.90 -17.81
CA ASP A 69 -13.55 -1.31 -19.02
C ASP A 69 -13.10 -2.02 -20.32
N GLY A 70 -12.90 -3.36 -20.26
CA GLY A 70 -12.40 -4.16 -21.39
C GLY A 70 -10.87 -4.12 -21.57
N GLN A 71 -10.13 -3.44 -20.73
CA GLN A 71 -8.67 -3.43 -20.72
C GLN A 71 -8.16 -4.46 -19.72
N ASP A 72 -7.34 -5.41 -20.20
CA ASP A 72 -6.64 -6.34 -19.34
C ASP A 72 -5.50 -5.63 -18.56
N ILE A 73 -5.48 -5.85 -17.26
CA ILE A 73 -4.46 -5.32 -16.37
C ILE A 73 -3.51 -6.45 -15.99
N GLN A 74 -2.23 -6.22 -16.25
CA GLN A 74 -1.17 -7.18 -15.96
C GLN A 74 -0.45 -6.80 -14.65
N GLY A 75 -0.29 -7.80 -13.78
CA GLY A 75 0.61 -7.76 -12.64
C GLY A 75 1.88 -8.55 -12.92
N TRP A 76 2.78 -8.57 -11.93
CA TRP A 76 3.98 -9.40 -11.93
C TRP A 76 3.84 -10.48 -10.88
N LEU A 77 3.67 -11.74 -11.34
CA LEU A 77 3.61 -12.91 -10.48
C LEU A 77 5.02 -13.48 -10.35
N ALA A 78 5.48 -13.68 -9.12
CA ALA A 78 6.75 -14.39 -8.88
C ALA A 78 6.56 -15.49 -7.83
N ARG A 79 7.35 -16.57 -7.95
CA ARG A 79 7.34 -17.70 -7.03
C ARG A 79 8.70 -18.41 -7.02
N PRO A 80 9.02 -19.15 -5.93
CA PRO A 80 10.21 -19.99 -5.90
C PRO A 80 10.14 -21.08 -6.96
N ASP A 81 11.27 -21.34 -7.66
CA ASP A 81 11.33 -22.31 -8.77
C ASP A 81 11.07 -23.76 -8.31
N ASN A 82 11.51 -24.09 -7.10
CA ASN A 82 11.47 -25.44 -6.57
C ASN A 82 10.43 -25.62 -5.47
N ALA A 83 9.40 -24.76 -5.43
CA ALA A 83 8.35 -24.85 -4.43
C ALA A 83 7.54 -26.13 -4.58
N THR A 84 7.35 -26.84 -3.48
CA THR A 84 6.48 -28.02 -3.37
C THR A 84 5.41 -27.78 -2.32
N GLY A 85 4.16 -28.11 -2.65
CA GLY A 85 3.03 -27.88 -1.74
C GLY A 85 2.46 -26.48 -1.80
N GLU A 86 1.62 -26.16 -0.81
CA GLU A 86 0.99 -24.86 -0.68
C GLU A 86 1.98 -23.83 -0.13
N LEU A 87 1.92 -22.62 -0.66
CA LEU A 87 2.70 -21.45 -0.21
C LEU A 87 1.75 -20.33 0.17
N PRO A 88 2.09 -19.52 1.19
CA PRO A 88 1.38 -18.27 1.39
C PRO A 88 1.69 -17.31 0.25
N ALA A 89 0.73 -16.41 -0.03
CA ALA A 89 0.88 -15.38 -1.03
C ALA A 89 1.04 -13.99 -0.42
N VAL A 90 1.66 -13.08 -1.16
CA VAL A 90 1.78 -11.66 -0.78
C VAL A 90 1.42 -10.77 -1.98
N ILE A 91 0.42 -9.93 -1.81
CA ILE A 91 0.11 -8.84 -2.73
C ILE A 91 1.11 -7.72 -2.48
N VAL A 92 1.81 -7.29 -3.53
CA VAL A 92 2.83 -6.24 -3.49
C VAL A 92 2.31 -5.00 -4.20
N ILE A 93 2.19 -3.88 -3.48
CA ILE A 93 1.60 -2.65 -3.99
C ILE A 93 2.70 -1.60 -4.20
N HIS A 94 2.76 -1.08 -5.41
CA HIS A 94 3.77 -0.11 -5.85
C HIS A 94 3.61 1.27 -5.20
N GLU A 95 4.68 2.05 -5.22
CA GLU A 95 4.70 3.49 -4.91
C GLU A 95 3.98 4.28 -6.02
N TRP A 96 4.03 5.60 -5.96
CA TRP A 96 3.40 6.50 -6.94
C TRP A 96 3.93 6.37 -8.38
N TRP A 97 5.10 5.71 -8.56
CA TRP A 97 5.72 5.48 -9.86
C TRP A 97 5.01 4.43 -10.74
N GLY A 98 4.12 3.62 -10.17
CA GLY A 98 3.52 2.48 -10.85
C GLY A 98 4.35 1.19 -10.76
N LEU A 99 3.89 0.14 -11.46
CA LEU A 99 4.54 -1.17 -11.46
C LEU A 99 5.82 -1.14 -12.31
N ASN A 100 6.90 -0.61 -11.76
CA ASN A 100 8.23 -0.54 -12.37
C ASN A 100 9.13 -1.71 -11.93
N ASP A 101 10.39 -1.70 -12.40
CA ASP A 101 11.34 -2.77 -12.09
C ASP A 101 11.72 -2.84 -10.62
N ASN A 102 11.70 -1.73 -9.87
CA ASN A 102 11.93 -1.77 -8.42
C ASN A 102 10.88 -2.63 -7.71
N VAL A 103 9.61 -2.47 -8.09
CA VAL A 103 8.49 -3.22 -7.50
C VAL A 103 8.52 -4.68 -7.91
N ARG A 104 8.83 -4.99 -9.19
CA ARG A 104 8.99 -6.37 -9.66
C ARG A 104 10.10 -7.09 -8.89
N ARG A 105 11.26 -6.44 -8.69
CA ARG A 105 12.36 -6.99 -7.89
C ARG A 105 12.02 -7.13 -6.42
N ALA A 106 11.23 -6.20 -5.84
CA ALA A 106 10.74 -6.34 -4.48
C ALA A 106 9.83 -7.59 -4.36
N ALA A 107 8.95 -7.82 -5.34
CA ALA A 107 8.13 -9.02 -5.40
C ALA A 107 8.98 -10.29 -5.53
N GLU A 108 9.95 -10.32 -6.42
CA GLU A 108 10.90 -11.45 -6.56
C GLU A 108 11.70 -11.70 -5.28
N ARG A 109 12.10 -10.64 -4.58
CA ARG A 109 12.81 -10.76 -3.31
C ARG A 109 11.94 -11.39 -2.22
N ILE A 110 10.65 -10.97 -2.13
CA ILE A 110 9.68 -11.58 -1.22
C ILE A 110 9.40 -13.04 -1.63
N ALA A 111 9.29 -13.32 -2.92
CA ALA A 111 9.14 -14.69 -3.41
C ALA A 111 10.31 -15.59 -3.00
N GLY A 112 11.54 -15.04 -3.01
CA GLY A 112 12.74 -15.72 -2.52
C GLY A 112 12.67 -16.14 -1.05
N GLU A 113 11.84 -15.50 -0.24
CA GLU A 113 11.58 -15.88 1.16
C GLU A 113 10.53 -16.99 1.31
N GLY A 114 10.02 -17.55 0.19
CA GLY A 114 9.10 -18.69 0.20
C GLY A 114 7.63 -18.31 0.00
N TYR A 115 7.32 -17.26 -0.73
CA TYR A 115 5.96 -16.79 -1.03
C TYR A 115 5.64 -16.87 -2.52
N VAL A 116 4.35 -17.02 -2.85
CA VAL A 116 3.83 -16.57 -4.15
C VAL A 116 3.58 -15.07 -4.04
N THR A 117 4.11 -14.25 -4.94
CA THR A 117 3.89 -12.81 -4.91
C THR A 117 3.17 -12.32 -6.15
N LEU A 118 2.22 -11.43 -5.98
CA LEU A 118 1.57 -10.72 -7.07
C LEU A 118 1.77 -9.21 -6.89
N ALA A 119 2.70 -8.63 -7.66
CA ALA A 119 2.80 -7.19 -7.74
C ALA A 119 1.70 -6.66 -8.65
N VAL A 120 0.78 -5.89 -8.06
CA VAL A 120 -0.39 -5.34 -8.74
C VAL A 120 -0.06 -4.05 -9.48
N ASP A 121 -0.85 -3.75 -10.51
CA ASP A 121 -0.78 -2.48 -11.23
C ASP A 121 -2.08 -1.67 -11.04
N LEU A 122 -2.00 -0.67 -10.18
CA LEU A 122 -3.11 0.24 -9.91
C LEU A 122 -3.18 1.40 -10.91
N HIS A 123 -2.19 1.54 -11.80
CA HIS A 123 -2.10 2.62 -12.79
C HIS A 123 -2.44 2.19 -14.22
N ARG A 124 -3.06 1.01 -14.38
CA ARG A 124 -3.58 0.51 -15.67
C ARG A 124 -2.51 0.45 -16.78
N GLY A 125 -1.36 -0.14 -16.49
CA GLY A 125 -0.24 -0.31 -17.42
C GLY A 125 0.66 0.91 -17.56
N LYS A 126 0.46 1.95 -16.74
CA LYS A 126 1.26 3.18 -16.82
C LYS A 126 2.32 3.22 -15.72
N THR A 127 3.50 3.70 -16.07
CA THR A 127 4.55 4.09 -15.13
C THR A 127 4.89 5.55 -15.33
N ALA A 128 5.17 6.26 -14.24
CA ALA A 128 5.57 7.65 -14.30
C ALA A 128 7.07 7.76 -14.62
N GLU A 129 7.42 8.71 -15.47
CA GLU A 129 8.80 9.03 -15.80
C GLU A 129 9.29 10.27 -15.05
N THR A 130 8.36 11.09 -14.55
CA THR A 130 8.65 12.29 -13.77
C THR A 130 7.81 12.35 -12.50
N PRO A 131 8.25 13.04 -11.43
CA PRO A 131 7.44 13.26 -10.24
C PRO A 131 6.08 13.91 -10.53
N LYS A 132 6.03 14.79 -11.53
CA LYS A 132 4.78 15.42 -11.97
C LYS A 132 3.79 14.40 -12.53
N ASP A 133 4.25 13.46 -13.34
CA ASP A 133 3.41 12.38 -13.88
C ASP A 133 2.96 11.45 -12.76
N ALA A 134 3.86 11.09 -11.83
CA ALA A 134 3.55 10.29 -10.66
C ALA A 134 2.47 10.94 -9.79
N MET A 135 2.57 12.25 -9.55
CA MET A 135 1.57 13.02 -8.81
C MET A 135 0.19 12.98 -9.50
N LEU A 136 0.15 13.19 -10.83
CA LEU A 136 -1.10 13.14 -11.58
C LEU A 136 -1.72 11.73 -11.54
N MET A 137 -0.91 10.68 -11.67
CA MET A 137 -1.37 9.30 -11.56
C MET A 137 -1.89 8.99 -10.15
N GLY A 138 -1.21 9.45 -9.10
CA GLY A 138 -1.64 9.31 -7.72
C GLY A 138 -2.97 10.01 -7.44
N ARG A 139 -3.18 11.21 -8.03
CA ARG A 139 -4.47 11.92 -7.96
C ARG A 139 -5.60 11.11 -8.62
N VAL A 140 -5.39 10.65 -9.86
CA VAL A 140 -6.38 9.82 -10.56
C VAL A 140 -6.72 8.56 -9.75
N LEU A 141 -5.75 7.94 -9.12
CA LEU A 141 -5.97 6.77 -8.27
C LEU A 141 -6.82 7.11 -7.04
N SER A 142 -6.56 8.22 -6.37
CA SER A 142 -7.31 8.68 -5.20
C SER A 142 -8.76 9.08 -5.56
N GLU A 143 -8.96 9.72 -6.70
CA GLU A 143 -10.29 10.10 -7.22
C GLU A 143 -11.12 8.88 -7.65
N ASN A 144 -10.47 7.74 -7.98
CA ASN A 144 -11.11 6.51 -8.44
C ASN A 144 -10.91 5.36 -7.44
N LYS A 145 -11.08 5.63 -6.14
CA LYS A 145 -10.83 4.68 -5.06
C LYS A 145 -11.53 3.33 -5.27
N ASP A 146 -12.78 3.35 -5.70
CA ASP A 146 -13.58 2.13 -5.90
C ASP A 146 -12.99 1.23 -7.00
N VAL A 147 -12.45 1.84 -8.06
CA VAL A 147 -11.78 1.10 -9.15
C VAL A 147 -10.49 0.46 -8.66
N ALA A 148 -9.71 1.18 -7.85
CA ALA A 148 -8.50 0.64 -7.26
C ALA A 148 -8.80 -0.51 -6.27
N LEU A 149 -9.83 -0.38 -5.46
CA LEU A 149 -10.27 -1.45 -4.56
C LEU A 149 -10.80 -2.67 -5.34
N ALA A 150 -11.53 -2.46 -6.45
CA ALA A 150 -11.95 -3.57 -7.31
C ALA A 150 -10.74 -4.32 -7.91
N ASN A 151 -9.70 -3.59 -8.33
CA ASN A 151 -8.44 -4.18 -8.79
C ASN A 151 -7.79 -5.06 -7.71
N LEU A 152 -7.71 -4.57 -6.47
CA LEU A 152 -7.16 -5.32 -5.34
C LEU A 152 -8.02 -6.53 -4.95
N LYS A 153 -9.35 -6.43 -5.07
CA LYS A 153 -10.26 -7.56 -4.89
C LYS A 153 -10.00 -8.66 -5.93
N ASP A 154 -9.79 -8.29 -7.18
CA ASP A 154 -9.50 -9.26 -8.23
C ASP A 154 -8.10 -9.86 -8.07
N ALA A 155 -7.12 -9.12 -7.53
CA ALA A 155 -5.83 -9.68 -7.15
C ALA A 155 -5.95 -10.74 -6.04
N ILE A 156 -6.78 -10.48 -5.02
CA ILE A 156 -7.12 -11.46 -3.98
C ILE A 156 -7.78 -12.70 -4.60
N ALA A 157 -8.79 -12.48 -5.46
CA ALA A 157 -9.50 -13.58 -6.13
C ALA A 157 -8.57 -14.41 -7.02
N TYR A 158 -7.68 -13.75 -7.77
CA TYR A 158 -6.67 -14.41 -8.59
C TYR A 158 -5.77 -15.34 -7.76
N LEU A 159 -5.24 -14.84 -6.64
CA LEU A 159 -4.40 -15.63 -5.75
C LEU A 159 -5.15 -16.79 -5.09
N LYS A 160 -6.41 -16.59 -4.70
CA LYS A 160 -7.26 -17.66 -4.14
C LYS A 160 -7.58 -18.78 -5.14
N THR A 161 -7.58 -18.48 -6.44
CA THR A 161 -7.79 -19.48 -7.49
C THR A 161 -6.50 -20.13 -7.97
N ALA A 162 -5.34 -19.56 -7.59
CA ALA A 162 -4.05 -20.15 -7.91
C ALA A 162 -3.82 -21.41 -7.08
N ASP A 163 -3.43 -22.50 -7.74
CA ASP A 163 -3.13 -23.74 -7.06
C ASP A 163 -2.01 -23.56 -6.02
N GLY A 164 -2.28 -24.02 -4.80
CA GLY A 164 -1.29 -24.05 -3.74
C GLY A 164 -1.06 -22.73 -3.00
N VAL A 165 -2.09 -21.86 -2.87
CA VAL A 165 -2.04 -20.68 -1.98
C VAL A 165 -2.77 -20.97 -0.67
N SER A 166 -2.07 -20.82 0.48
CA SER A 166 -2.60 -21.15 1.82
C SER A 166 -3.12 -19.95 2.61
N GLY A 167 -2.65 -18.72 2.30
CA GLY A 167 -3.05 -17.48 2.97
C GLY A 167 -2.51 -16.28 2.19
N ILE A 168 -3.04 -15.08 2.46
CA ILE A 168 -2.71 -13.87 1.69
C ILE A 168 -2.28 -12.74 2.62
N GLY A 169 -1.04 -12.28 2.48
CA GLY A 169 -0.56 -11.01 3.03
C GLY A 169 -0.62 -9.88 2.01
N VAL A 170 -0.55 -8.66 2.49
CA VAL A 170 -0.43 -7.46 1.65
C VAL A 170 0.69 -6.57 2.15
N ILE A 171 1.50 -6.05 1.24
CA ILE A 171 2.60 -5.12 1.52
C ILE A 171 2.63 -4.00 0.50
N GLY A 172 2.99 -2.80 0.93
CA GLY A 172 3.19 -1.68 0.03
C GLY A 172 4.04 -0.56 0.65
N TRP A 173 4.56 0.30 -0.21
CA TRP A 173 5.44 1.42 0.13
C TRP A 173 4.81 2.75 -0.27
N CYS A 174 4.95 3.79 0.55
CA CYS A 174 4.42 5.13 0.28
C CYS A 174 2.92 5.08 -0.03
N GLN A 175 2.50 5.51 -1.22
CA GLN A 175 1.14 5.34 -1.73
C GLN A 175 0.69 3.87 -1.63
N GLY A 176 1.55 2.91 -1.98
CA GLY A 176 1.25 1.48 -1.83
C GLY A 176 1.06 1.04 -0.38
N GLY A 177 1.76 1.64 0.58
CA GLY A 177 1.55 1.41 2.00
C GLY A 177 0.16 1.87 2.47
N ARG A 178 -0.30 3.03 1.99
CA ARG A 178 -1.70 3.46 2.18
C ARG A 178 -2.68 2.45 1.59
N TRP A 179 -2.44 1.98 0.36
CA TRP A 179 -3.31 1.00 -0.29
C TRP A 179 -3.26 -0.38 0.38
N SER A 180 -2.13 -0.76 0.97
CA SER A 180 -2.03 -1.96 1.80
C SER A 180 -2.98 -1.88 3.01
N MET A 181 -2.97 -0.76 3.74
CA MET A 181 -3.92 -0.53 4.84
C MET A 181 -5.37 -0.50 4.35
N LEU A 182 -5.67 0.20 3.26
CA LEU A 182 -7.01 0.27 2.69
C LEU A 182 -7.53 -1.11 2.23
N THR A 183 -6.66 -1.97 1.73
CA THR A 183 -6.99 -3.36 1.36
C THR A 183 -7.42 -4.14 2.60
N ALA A 184 -6.65 -4.07 3.68
CA ALA A 184 -6.96 -4.75 4.94
C ALA A 184 -8.26 -4.24 5.56
N LEU A 185 -8.51 -2.92 5.55
CA LEU A 185 -9.74 -2.31 6.05
C LEU A 185 -10.98 -2.70 5.21
N THR A 186 -10.81 -2.90 3.89
CA THR A 186 -11.92 -3.19 2.98
C THR A 186 -12.22 -4.68 2.86
N TYR A 187 -11.20 -5.53 2.94
CA TYR A 187 -11.29 -6.98 2.76
C TYR A 187 -10.66 -7.73 3.95
N PRO A 188 -11.07 -7.42 5.20
CA PRO A 188 -10.42 -7.98 6.39
C PRO A 188 -10.49 -9.50 6.49
N ALA A 189 -11.52 -10.12 5.92
CA ALA A 189 -11.69 -11.58 5.93
C ALA A 189 -10.82 -12.31 4.88
N ASP A 190 -10.14 -11.56 4.00
CA ASP A 190 -9.38 -12.10 2.88
C ASP A 190 -7.88 -11.89 3.05
N ILE A 191 -7.46 -11.12 4.06
CA ILE A 191 -6.06 -10.76 4.33
C ILE A 191 -5.64 -11.31 5.69
N ASP A 192 -4.56 -12.07 5.72
CA ASP A 192 -4.02 -12.74 6.92
C ASP A 192 -2.86 -11.97 7.57
N ALA A 193 -2.22 -11.04 6.86
CA ALA A 193 -1.17 -10.17 7.39
C ALA A 193 -1.04 -8.89 6.57
N THR A 194 -0.79 -7.76 7.23
CA THR A 194 -0.67 -6.46 6.55
C THR A 194 0.64 -5.78 6.90
N VAL A 195 1.39 -5.31 5.89
CA VAL A 195 2.63 -4.57 6.06
C VAL A 195 2.51 -3.19 5.39
N VAL A 196 2.77 -2.14 6.15
CA VAL A 196 2.67 -0.74 5.72
C VAL A 196 4.03 -0.07 5.86
N TYR A 197 4.67 0.26 4.74
CA TYR A 197 5.89 1.07 4.74
C TYR A 197 5.54 2.53 4.48
N TYR A 198 5.84 3.40 5.44
CA TYR A 198 5.63 4.87 5.38
C TYR A 198 4.39 5.29 4.58
N GLY A 199 3.34 4.49 4.67
CA GLY A 199 2.03 4.77 4.10
C GLY A 199 1.12 5.47 5.10
N ARG A 200 0.22 6.30 4.59
CA ARG A 200 -0.76 6.98 5.42
C ARG A 200 -1.68 5.99 6.12
N VAL A 201 -1.88 6.19 7.41
CA VAL A 201 -2.74 5.39 8.28
C VAL A 201 -3.84 6.24 8.90
N THR A 202 -4.92 5.60 9.35
CA THR A 202 -6.03 6.24 10.06
C THR A 202 -5.92 6.07 11.57
N ASP A 203 -6.44 7.01 12.34
CA ASP A 203 -6.63 6.89 13.79
C ASP A 203 -8.13 6.76 14.16
N ASP A 204 -9.01 6.65 13.16
CA ASP A 204 -10.43 6.40 13.36
C ASP A 204 -10.67 4.96 13.85
N LYS A 205 -11.10 4.85 15.09
CA LYS A 205 -11.36 3.55 15.73
C LYS A 205 -12.48 2.76 15.04
N ALA A 206 -13.47 3.43 14.46
CA ALA A 206 -14.55 2.74 13.75
C ALA A 206 -14.06 2.07 12.46
N GLU A 207 -13.09 2.71 11.75
CA GLU A 207 -12.43 2.09 10.62
C GLU A 207 -11.51 0.94 11.05
N LEU A 208 -10.75 1.12 12.13
CA LEU A 208 -9.77 0.14 12.60
C LEU A 208 -10.40 -1.10 13.26
N GLU A 209 -11.65 -1.01 13.72
CA GLU A 209 -12.33 -2.11 14.43
C GLU A 209 -12.44 -3.39 13.57
N VAL A 210 -12.49 -3.27 12.25
CA VAL A 210 -12.59 -4.40 11.32
C VAL A 210 -11.31 -5.21 11.15
N LEU A 211 -10.15 -4.67 11.57
CA LEU A 211 -8.87 -5.35 11.42
C LEU A 211 -8.76 -6.53 12.39
N ASP A 212 -8.74 -7.74 11.89
CA ASP A 212 -8.56 -8.97 12.68
C ASP A 212 -7.20 -9.64 12.43
N MET A 213 -6.48 -9.23 11.38
CA MET A 213 -5.14 -9.71 11.07
C MET A 213 -4.05 -8.87 11.77
N PRO A 214 -2.84 -9.45 12.00
CA PRO A 214 -1.68 -8.69 12.44
C PRO A 214 -1.27 -7.62 11.43
N VAL A 215 -0.81 -6.47 11.94
CA VAL A 215 -0.32 -5.33 11.15
C VAL A 215 1.11 -5.02 11.54
N LEU A 216 2.00 -4.90 10.55
CA LEU A 216 3.35 -4.35 10.70
C LEU A 216 3.41 -2.96 10.08
N GLY A 217 3.79 -1.96 10.88
CA GLY A 217 4.05 -0.60 10.43
C GLY A 217 5.55 -0.28 10.41
N ILE A 218 6.06 0.21 9.30
CA ILE A 218 7.44 0.67 9.10
C ILE A 218 7.40 2.15 8.75
N PHE A 219 7.89 3.00 9.63
CA PHE A 219 7.74 4.45 9.50
C PHE A 219 9.06 5.19 9.70
N ALA A 220 9.14 6.42 9.17
CA ALA A 220 10.27 7.31 9.29
C ALA A 220 10.02 8.42 10.34
N GLY A 221 11.07 8.80 11.04
CA GLY A 221 10.98 9.80 12.10
C GLY A 221 11.03 11.25 11.59
N ASP A 222 11.61 11.45 10.42
CA ASP A 222 11.68 12.75 9.72
C ASP A 222 10.84 12.70 8.45
N ASP A 223 9.54 12.39 8.62
CA ASP A 223 8.57 12.23 7.53
C ASP A 223 7.51 13.32 7.62
N PHE A 224 7.43 14.19 6.60
CA PHE A 224 6.44 15.25 6.51
C PHE A 224 5.14 14.81 5.81
N ILE A 225 5.18 13.71 5.06
CA ILE A 225 4.02 13.13 4.35
C ILE A 225 3.19 12.27 5.31
N VAL A 226 3.89 11.43 6.10
CA VAL A 226 3.30 10.60 7.16
C VAL A 226 3.94 10.97 8.50
N PRO A 227 3.57 12.11 9.10
CA PRO A 227 4.24 12.62 10.29
C PRO A 227 4.17 11.64 11.47
N PRO A 228 5.21 11.53 12.31
CA PRO A 228 5.23 10.68 13.50
C PRO A 228 4.01 10.83 14.40
N LYS A 229 3.45 12.04 14.50
CA LYS A 229 2.22 12.29 15.26
C LYS A 229 1.02 11.49 14.73
N MET A 230 0.91 11.30 13.41
CA MET A 230 -0.13 10.46 12.80
C MET A 230 0.07 9.00 13.21
N VAL A 231 1.29 8.50 13.10
CA VAL A 231 1.65 7.12 13.44
C VAL A 231 1.37 6.81 14.92
N TYR A 232 1.75 7.72 15.83
CA TYR A 232 1.50 7.53 17.26
C TYR A 232 0.00 7.54 17.60
N ARG A 233 -0.82 8.34 16.92
CA ARG A 233 -2.28 8.32 17.10
C ARG A 233 -2.88 7.02 16.58
N PHE A 234 -2.47 6.56 15.41
CA PHE A 234 -2.82 5.25 14.87
C PHE A 234 -2.49 4.14 15.88
N ALA A 235 -1.23 4.10 16.37
CA ALA A 235 -0.80 3.09 17.33
C ALA A 235 -1.61 3.13 18.63
N ALA A 236 -1.94 4.33 19.13
CA ALA A 236 -2.82 4.48 20.29
C ALA A 236 -4.22 3.92 20.06
N SER A 237 -4.82 4.22 18.88
CA SER A 237 -6.15 3.68 18.52
C SER A 237 -6.14 2.16 18.39
N MET A 238 -5.12 1.58 17.76
CA MET A 238 -4.94 0.13 17.67
C MET A 238 -4.81 -0.52 19.05
N ALA A 239 -4.03 0.09 19.94
CA ALA A 239 -3.86 -0.40 21.32
C ALA A 239 -5.17 -0.34 22.13
N ASP A 240 -5.94 0.75 22.01
CA ASP A 240 -7.24 0.90 22.67
C ASP A 240 -8.25 -0.16 22.20
N LEU A 241 -8.20 -0.52 20.92
CA LEU A 241 -9.02 -1.57 20.30
C LEU A 241 -8.45 -2.98 20.53
N LYS A 242 -7.26 -3.10 21.15
CA LYS A 242 -6.53 -4.37 21.35
C LYS A 242 -6.24 -5.11 20.05
N LYS A 243 -5.98 -4.37 18.96
CA LYS A 243 -5.58 -4.92 17.68
C LYS A 243 -4.08 -5.25 17.68
N ASP A 244 -3.70 -6.27 16.93
CA ASP A 244 -2.31 -6.71 16.83
C ASP A 244 -1.52 -5.77 15.91
N LEU A 245 -0.69 -4.93 16.52
CA LEU A 245 0.18 -3.98 15.83
C LEU A 245 1.61 -4.09 16.32
N GLU A 246 2.51 -4.39 15.42
CA GLU A 246 3.96 -4.23 15.56
C GLU A 246 4.37 -3.03 14.71
N PHE A 247 5.14 -2.05 15.24
CA PHE A 247 5.62 -0.97 14.39
C PHE A 247 7.01 -0.50 14.79
N TYR A 248 7.76 -0.02 13.79
CA TYR A 248 9.11 0.51 13.91
C TYR A 248 9.17 1.93 13.38
N MET A 249 9.82 2.82 14.15
CA MET A 249 10.04 4.21 13.80
C MET A 249 11.54 4.46 13.65
N TYR A 250 12.00 4.64 12.41
CA TYR A 250 13.39 4.95 12.09
C TYR A 250 13.63 6.45 12.21
N ARG A 251 14.19 6.87 13.38
CA ARG A 251 14.28 8.28 13.79
C ARG A 251 15.00 9.16 12.78
N ASP A 252 16.11 8.67 12.22
CA ASP A 252 17.01 9.42 11.34
C ASP A 252 16.75 9.07 9.86
N ALA A 253 15.54 8.63 9.52
CA ALA A 253 15.11 8.32 8.17
C ALA A 253 13.97 9.25 7.76
N SER A 254 13.96 9.62 6.47
CA SER A 254 12.91 10.40 5.83
C SER A 254 11.91 9.49 5.10
N HIS A 255 10.86 10.07 4.52
CA HIS A 255 9.92 9.33 3.69
C HIS A 255 10.64 8.55 2.58
N ALA A 256 10.11 7.41 2.17
CA ALA A 256 10.69 6.53 1.13
C ALA A 256 12.12 6.02 1.41
N PHE A 257 12.58 6.01 2.66
CA PHE A 257 13.95 5.61 3.04
C PHE A 257 14.35 4.21 2.57
N SER A 258 13.42 3.32 2.28
CA SER A 258 13.71 1.98 1.78
C SER A 258 13.65 1.86 0.25
N ASN A 259 13.35 2.96 -0.49
CA ASN A 259 13.38 2.99 -1.94
C ASN A 259 14.83 3.20 -2.44
N PRO A 260 15.47 2.19 -3.04
CA PRO A 260 16.87 2.28 -3.46
C PRO A 260 17.10 3.25 -4.62
N SER A 261 16.06 3.74 -5.29
CA SER A 261 16.12 4.75 -6.34
C SER A 261 15.91 6.17 -5.82
N GLY A 262 15.41 6.33 -4.59
CA GLY A 262 15.10 7.62 -3.99
C GLY A 262 16.32 8.32 -3.42
N GLN A 263 16.28 9.65 -3.31
CA GLN A 263 17.34 10.46 -2.72
C GLN A 263 17.51 10.21 -1.21
N ASP A 264 16.41 9.85 -0.54
CA ASP A 264 16.35 9.60 0.90
C ASP A 264 16.66 8.14 1.27
N TYR A 265 17.20 7.36 0.33
CA TYR A 265 17.54 5.97 0.60
C TYR A 265 18.52 5.84 1.77
N ASN A 266 18.07 5.15 2.83
CA ASN A 266 18.89 4.80 3.98
C ASN A 266 19.10 3.28 4.00
N PRO A 267 20.27 2.78 3.55
CA PRO A 267 20.51 1.35 3.40
C PRO A 267 20.49 0.58 4.73
N GLU A 268 20.89 1.22 5.84
CA GLU A 268 20.90 0.60 7.16
C GLU A 268 19.47 0.42 7.68
N ALA A 269 18.67 1.50 7.66
CA ALA A 269 17.26 1.44 8.03
C ALA A 269 16.45 0.50 7.12
N ALA A 270 16.72 0.52 5.80
CA ALA A 270 16.07 -0.37 4.85
C ALA A 270 16.40 -1.85 5.09
N ALA A 271 17.65 -2.18 5.42
CA ALA A 271 18.07 -3.53 5.74
C ALA A 271 17.47 -4.04 7.04
N ASP A 272 17.37 -3.19 8.05
CA ASP A 272 16.75 -3.55 9.33
C ASP A 272 15.22 -3.70 9.18
N ALA A 273 14.55 -2.77 8.49
CA ALA A 273 13.13 -2.87 8.15
C ALA A 273 12.80 -4.17 7.39
N TRP A 274 13.69 -4.58 6.48
CA TRP A 274 13.54 -5.85 5.76
C TRP A 274 13.58 -7.06 6.68
N LYS A 275 14.48 -7.11 7.68
CA LYS A 275 14.52 -8.20 8.67
C LYS A 275 13.23 -8.30 9.47
N HIS A 276 12.68 -7.15 9.91
CA HIS A 276 11.40 -7.13 10.60
C HIS A 276 10.26 -7.60 9.71
N THR A 277 10.25 -7.18 8.44
CA THR A 277 9.25 -7.59 7.45
C THR A 277 9.27 -9.09 7.20
N THR A 278 10.45 -9.67 6.93
CA THR A 278 10.56 -11.12 6.67
C THR A 278 10.20 -11.94 7.90
N ALA A 279 10.63 -11.53 9.09
CA ALA A 279 10.27 -12.19 10.35
C ALA A 279 8.77 -12.11 10.65
N PHE A 280 8.13 -10.96 10.39
CA PHE A 280 6.69 -10.76 10.56
C PHE A 280 5.88 -11.64 9.60
N LEU A 281 6.21 -11.60 8.29
CA LEU A 281 5.52 -12.40 7.29
C LEU A 281 5.68 -13.91 7.56
N ALA A 282 6.89 -14.38 7.92
CA ALA A 282 7.12 -15.79 8.23
C ALA A 282 6.28 -16.23 9.44
N ARG A 283 6.25 -15.44 10.49
CA ARG A 283 5.51 -15.75 11.72
C ARG A 283 4.00 -15.83 11.52
N ASN A 284 3.46 -15.05 10.58
CA ASN A 284 2.01 -14.92 10.41
C ASN A 284 1.46 -15.66 9.19
N LEU A 285 2.30 -16.04 8.22
CA LEU A 285 1.83 -16.67 6.98
C LEU A 285 2.44 -18.06 6.72
N GLN A 286 3.60 -18.41 7.30
CA GLN A 286 4.29 -19.69 7.02
C GLN A 286 4.11 -20.73 8.14
N ASN A 287 3.15 -20.57 9.03
CA ASN A 287 2.87 -21.51 10.13
C ASN A 287 1.86 -22.56 9.74
#